data_fd54afd6ce8d1be26a66abca15d54df4
#
_entry.id   fd54afd6ce8d1be26a66abca15d54df4
#
_cell.length_a   1.000
_cell.length_b   1.000
_cell.length_c   1.000
_cell.angle_alpha   90.00
_cell.angle_beta   90.00
_cell.angle_gamma   90.00
#
_symmetry.space_group_name_H-M   'P 1'
#
loop_
_entity.id
_entity.type
_entity.pdbx_description
1 polymer ?
#
loop_
_entity_poly.entity_id
_entity_poly.type
_entity_poly.pdbx_seq_one_letter_code
_entity_poly.pdbx_strand_id
1 'polypeptide(L)'
;MKKIACGLLVAFVFWSCSNKSNGPDVSGIRVDIKLERFEKSFFAIDTNNIAKGLTKTHGEFPDFYPDFMQNILGVSGYPADTTTLSVTKNIVRSYSSFAAELEKKFNNTTSLENELKHDFQFVRYYFPDYKIPVLVTYVGPLDAPGVALTRNRIAIGLQQYAGKDFPGYQANEVQQMYPAYISRRFDAVYIPANCIKAIIDDIFPDKSTGKPMIEQMIEKGKQWWLLDKLMPATADSLKTGYTQKQLKWCRDNEGLIWNYFVTNESLEAIEPDMIQNYIGESPTTQGMPQSSPGNIGQWVGWQIVKKFAAENSSLNPTEIMNTPARKILTEAKYKPK
;
A
#
# COMPACT_ATOMS: atom_id res chain seq x y z
N MET A 1 63.95 43.68 4.03
CA MET A 1 63.43 42.36 4.38
C MET A 1 61.87 42.41 4.28
N LYS A 2 61.31 41.99 3.17
CA LYS A 2 59.88 41.98 2.93
C LYS A 2 59.38 40.55 3.16
N LYS A 3 58.48 40.35 4.14
CA LYS A 3 57.82 39.06 4.41
C LYS A 3 56.61 38.96 3.50
N ILE A 4 56.60 37.98 2.58
CA ILE A 4 55.44 37.61 1.78
C ILE A 4 54.67 36.58 2.58
N ALA A 5 53.43 36.91 2.98
CA ALA A 5 52.46 35.99 3.58
C ALA A 5 51.66 35.34 2.47
N CYS A 6 51.86 34.02 2.31
CA CYS A 6 51.14 33.20 1.34
C CYS A 6 49.81 32.73 2.04
N GLY A 7 48.70 33.30 1.63
CA GLY A 7 47.39 32.89 2.13
C GLY A 7 46.91 31.64 1.38
N LEU A 8 46.76 30.54 2.07
CA LEU A 8 46.16 29.28 1.56
C LEU A 8 44.63 29.44 1.53
N LEU A 9 44.09 29.55 0.33
CA LEU A 9 42.64 29.54 0.10
C LEU A 9 42.16 28.08 0.08
N VAL A 10 41.56 27.61 1.17
CA VAL A 10 40.93 26.28 1.26
C VAL A 10 39.56 26.38 0.62
N ALA A 11 39.40 25.89 -0.58
CA ALA A 11 38.11 25.73 -1.24
C ALA A 11 37.35 24.55 -0.61
N PHE A 12 36.35 24.82 0.22
CA PHE A 12 35.39 23.81 0.66
C PHE A 12 34.50 23.45 -0.53
N VAL A 13 34.78 22.32 -1.16
CA VAL A 13 33.87 21.69 -2.10
C VAL A 13 32.75 21.05 -1.28
N PHE A 14 31.58 21.71 -1.19
CA PHE A 14 30.36 21.10 -0.69
C PHE A 14 29.96 20.00 -1.69
N TRP A 15 30.28 18.75 -1.35
CA TRP A 15 29.71 17.59 -2.02
C TRP A 15 28.25 17.49 -1.57
N SER A 16 27.37 18.14 -2.33
CA SER A 16 25.95 17.89 -2.23
C SER A 16 25.71 16.44 -2.60
N CYS A 17 25.49 15.57 -1.62
CA CYS A 17 24.89 14.27 -1.84
C CYS A 17 23.45 14.49 -2.31
N SER A 18 23.25 14.70 -3.61
CA SER A 18 21.94 14.53 -4.21
C SER A 18 21.62 13.03 -4.11
N ASN A 19 20.63 12.66 -3.31
CA ASN A 19 19.98 11.36 -3.42
C ASN A 19 19.46 11.27 -4.87
N LYS A 20 20.22 10.61 -5.76
CA LYS A 20 19.73 10.27 -7.08
C LYS A 20 18.56 9.31 -6.85
N SER A 21 17.36 9.76 -7.14
CA SER A 21 16.20 8.86 -7.28
C SER A 21 16.60 7.78 -8.30
N ASN A 22 16.50 6.51 -7.91
CA ASN A 22 16.86 5.38 -8.76
C ASN A 22 15.85 5.14 -9.91
N GLY A 23 15.18 6.16 -10.40
CA GLY A 23 14.12 6.09 -11.42
C GLY A 23 14.28 7.15 -12.50
N PRO A 24 13.44 7.09 -13.56
CA PRO A 24 13.39 8.11 -14.61
C PRO A 24 12.95 9.47 -14.04
N ASP A 25 13.32 10.55 -14.74
CA ASP A 25 12.79 11.87 -14.41
C ASP A 25 11.32 11.97 -14.89
N VAL A 26 10.42 12.12 -13.94
CA VAL A 26 8.97 12.25 -14.16
C VAL A 26 8.45 13.66 -13.90
N SER A 27 9.32 14.63 -13.59
CA SER A 27 8.95 15.99 -13.19
C SER A 27 8.12 16.73 -14.25
N GLY A 28 8.32 16.42 -15.52
CA GLY A 28 7.56 16.98 -16.64
C GLY A 28 6.19 16.35 -16.87
N ILE A 29 5.84 15.26 -16.16
CA ILE A 29 4.57 14.56 -16.35
C ILE A 29 3.48 15.24 -15.51
N ARG A 30 2.45 15.72 -16.18
CA ARG A 30 1.31 16.33 -15.51
C ARG A 30 0.37 15.27 -14.94
N VAL A 31 0.14 15.36 -13.65
CA VAL A 31 -0.89 14.61 -12.92
C VAL A 31 -1.64 15.60 -12.04
N ASP A 32 -2.93 15.73 -12.28
CA ASP A 32 -3.82 16.53 -11.45
C ASP A 32 -4.42 15.62 -10.38
N ILE A 33 -4.17 15.94 -9.12
CA ILE A 33 -4.74 15.25 -7.97
C ILE A 33 -5.83 16.12 -7.39
N LYS A 34 -6.99 15.50 -7.14
CA LYS A 34 -8.06 16.05 -6.33
C LYS A 34 -8.37 15.04 -5.23
N LEU A 35 -8.21 15.46 -3.98
CA LEU A 35 -8.61 14.68 -2.81
C LEU A 35 -9.97 15.18 -2.32
N GLU A 36 -11.01 14.39 -2.57
CA GLU A 36 -12.36 14.67 -2.12
C GLU A 36 -12.54 14.16 -0.67
N ARG A 37 -13.19 14.96 0.18
CA ARG A 37 -13.34 14.71 1.62
C ARG A 37 -14.78 14.32 1.94
N PHE A 38 -15.17 13.08 1.57
CA PHE A 38 -16.53 12.58 1.75
C PHE A 38 -16.95 12.54 3.22
N GLU A 39 -16.04 12.16 4.12
CA GLU A 39 -16.32 12.07 5.56
C GLU A 39 -16.77 13.41 6.15
N LYS A 40 -16.29 14.54 5.62
CA LYS A 40 -16.72 15.85 6.11
C LYS A 40 -18.21 16.10 5.84
N SER A 41 -18.68 15.76 4.64
CA SER A 41 -20.10 15.89 4.29
C SER A 41 -20.96 14.88 5.06
N PHE A 42 -20.49 13.63 5.16
CA PHE A 42 -21.26 12.56 5.81
C PHE A 42 -21.40 12.78 7.31
N PHE A 43 -20.36 13.17 8.03
CA PHE A 43 -20.42 13.42 9.48
C PHE A 43 -21.00 14.78 9.84
N ALA A 44 -21.23 15.68 8.87
CA ALA A 44 -22.00 16.90 9.04
C ALA A 44 -23.52 16.70 8.96
N ILE A 45 -24.00 15.48 8.73
CA ILE A 45 -25.43 15.15 8.66
C ILE A 45 -26.08 15.39 10.03
N ASP A 46 -27.12 16.24 10.05
CA ASP A 46 -27.97 16.40 11.23
C ASP A 46 -28.78 15.12 11.50
N THR A 47 -28.53 14.50 12.64
CA THR A 47 -29.21 13.26 13.04
C THR A 47 -30.70 13.41 13.31
N ASN A 48 -31.25 14.65 13.32
CA ASN A 48 -32.68 14.94 13.36
C ASN A 48 -33.29 15.07 11.95
N ASN A 49 -32.47 15.22 10.90
CA ASN A 49 -32.94 15.35 9.51
C ASN A 49 -32.06 14.59 8.55
N ILE A 50 -31.88 13.29 8.79
CA ILE A 50 -30.94 12.43 8.06
C ILE A 50 -31.25 12.37 6.58
N ALA A 51 -32.52 12.24 6.18
CA ALA A 51 -32.93 12.13 4.78
C ALA A 51 -32.45 13.32 3.94
N LYS A 52 -32.57 14.55 4.48
CA LYS A 52 -32.03 15.75 3.82
C LYS A 52 -30.52 15.73 3.73
N GLY A 53 -29.85 15.28 4.80
CA GLY A 53 -28.38 15.15 4.83
C GLY A 53 -27.87 14.16 3.79
N LEU A 54 -28.49 12.97 3.69
CA LEU A 54 -28.17 11.97 2.69
C LEU A 54 -28.35 12.48 1.26
N THR A 55 -29.49 13.15 0.97
CA THR A 55 -29.73 13.76 -0.34
C THR A 55 -28.66 14.77 -0.71
N LYS A 56 -28.24 15.61 0.25
CA LYS A 56 -27.15 16.57 0.04
C LYS A 56 -25.83 15.87 -0.24
N THR A 57 -25.43 14.90 0.61
CA THR A 57 -24.16 14.16 0.46
C THR A 57 -24.13 13.38 -0.85
N HIS A 58 -25.25 12.79 -1.29
CA HIS A 58 -25.36 12.15 -2.60
C HIS A 58 -25.16 13.16 -3.73
N GLY A 59 -25.73 14.35 -3.64
CA GLY A 59 -25.53 15.40 -4.65
C GLY A 59 -24.08 15.90 -4.74
N GLU A 60 -23.36 15.92 -3.63
CA GLU A 60 -21.95 16.34 -3.58
C GLU A 60 -20.98 15.23 -4.07
N PHE A 61 -21.33 13.95 -3.86
CA PHE A 61 -20.49 12.80 -4.20
C PHE A 61 -21.26 11.71 -4.96
N PRO A 62 -21.83 12.03 -6.12
CA PRO A 62 -22.76 11.13 -6.83
C PRO A 62 -22.14 9.78 -7.22
N ASP A 63 -20.83 9.75 -7.49
CA ASP A 63 -20.14 8.52 -7.91
C ASP A 63 -19.67 7.67 -6.71
N PHE A 64 -19.38 8.27 -5.56
CA PHE A 64 -18.84 7.54 -4.39
C PHE A 64 -19.93 7.19 -3.38
N TYR A 65 -20.96 8.03 -3.24
CA TYR A 65 -22.01 7.80 -2.28
C TYR A 65 -22.67 6.40 -2.39
N PRO A 66 -23.03 5.90 -3.57
CA PRO A 66 -23.58 4.55 -3.71
C PRO A 66 -22.62 3.47 -3.22
N ASP A 67 -21.32 3.57 -3.58
CA ASP A 67 -20.30 2.62 -3.15
C ASP A 67 -20.15 2.61 -1.63
N PHE A 68 -20.13 3.77 -1.00
CA PHE A 68 -20.05 3.89 0.45
C PHE A 68 -21.27 3.29 1.15
N MET A 69 -22.48 3.61 0.69
CA MET A 69 -23.70 3.12 1.30
C MET A 69 -23.88 1.61 1.13
N GLN A 70 -23.63 1.09 -0.07
CA GLN A 70 -23.87 -0.31 -0.37
C GLN A 70 -22.71 -1.22 0.06
N ASN A 71 -21.48 -0.84 -0.21
CA ASN A 71 -20.32 -1.73 -0.02
C ASN A 71 -19.65 -1.53 1.36
N ILE A 72 -19.79 -0.35 1.97
CA ILE A 72 -19.19 -0.07 3.29
C ILE A 72 -20.24 -0.18 4.40
N LEU A 73 -21.43 0.40 4.23
CA LEU A 73 -22.47 0.37 5.26
C LEU A 73 -23.51 -0.74 5.07
N GLY A 74 -23.53 -1.42 3.92
CA GLY A 74 -24.45 -2.53 3.63
C GLY A 74 -25.91 -2.11 3.53
N VAL A 75 -26.20 -0.87 3.11
CA VAL A 75 -27.56 -0.34 2.98
C VAL A 75 -27.81 0.25 1.59
N SER A 76 -29.10 0.40 1.24
CA SER A 76 -29.49 0.88 -0.10
C SER A 76 -29.05 2.31 -0.44
N GLY A 77 -28.86 3.14 0.58
CA GLY A 77 -28.54 4.56 0.43
C GLY A 77 -29.76 5.44 0.05
N TYR A 78 -30.96 4.88 -0.10
CA TYR A 78 -32.14 5.69 -0.39
C TYR A 78 -32.61 6.48 0.84
N PRO A 79 -32.79 7.81 0.75
CA PRO A 79 -33.19 8.63 1.88
C PRO A 79 -34.60 8.31 2.46
N ALA A 80 -35.41 7.54 1.74
CA ALA A 80 -36.73 7.08 2.20
C ALA A 80 -36.67 5.69 2.87
N ASP A 81 -35.55 4.98 2.80
CA ASP A 81 -35.38 3.66 3.39
C ASP A 81 -35.06 3.75 4.89
N THR A 82 -35.92 3.15 5.71
CA THR A 82 -35.79 3.19 7.17
C THR A 82 -34.52 2.54 7.68
N THR A 83 -34.03 1.49 7.04
CA THR A 83 -32.76 0.83 7.36
C THR A 83 -31.60 1.78 7.10
N THR A 84 -31.57 2.42 5.93
CA THR A 84 -30.59 3.44 5.57
C THR A 84 -30.56 4.58 6.59
N LEU A 85 -31.73 5.10 7.00
CA LEU A 85 -31.83 6.17 7.98
C LEU A 85 -31.30 5.73 9.36
N SER A 86 -31.66 4.52 9.80
CA SER A 86 -31.23 3.98 11.09
C SER A 86 -29.73 3.72 11.15
N VAL A 87 -29.17 3.06 10.14
CA VAL A 87 -27.72 2.77 10.05
C VAL A 87 -26.93 4.08 9.98
N THR A 88 -27.34 5.02 9.13
CA THR A 88 -26.69 6.34 9.04
C THR A 88 -26.68 7.04 10.41
N LYS A 89 -27.82 7.07 11.11
CA LYS A 89 -27.92 7.68 12.44
C LYS A 89 -26.96 7.06 13.43
N ASN A 90 -26.88 5.74 13.43
CA ASN A 90 -26.00 5.00 14.33
C ASN A 90 -24.53 5.28 14.03
N ILE A 91 -24.11 5.22 12.76
CA ILE A 91 -22.73 5.49 12.34
C ILE A 91 -22.35 6.93 12.68
N VAL A 92 -23.16 7.92 12.30
CA VAL A 92 -22.86 9.33 12.60
C VAL A 92 -22.71 9.53 14.11
N ARG A 93 -23.58 8.97 14.95
CA ARG A 93 -23.50 9.13 16.40
C ARG A 93 -22.30 8.40 17.02
N SER A 94 -22.06 7.16 16.62
CA SER A 94 -21.03 6.31 17.24
C SER A 94 -19.63 6.71 16.82
N TYR A 95 -19.44 7.23 15.59
CA TYR A 95 -18.13 7.55 15.03
C TYR A 95 -17.82 9.06 15.01
N SER A 96 -18.74 9.96 15.43
CA SER A 96 -18.51 11.42 15.39
C SER A 96 -17.25 11.86 16.10
N SER A 97 -16.97 11.32 17.30
CA SER A 97 -15.77 11.66 18.06
C SER A 97 -14.51 11.21 17.32
N PHE A 98 -14.51 10.01 16.80
CA PHE A 98 -13.39 9.47 16.04
C PHE A 98 -13.19 10.21 14.70
N ALA A 99 -14.27 10.51 14.00
CA ALA A 99 -14.21 11.31 12.77
C ALA A 99 -13.64 12.71 13.03
N ALA A 100 -13.98 13.33 14.16
CA ALA A 100 -13.42 14.64 14.55
C ALA A 100 -11.93 14.56 14.87
N GLU A 101 -11.45 13.48 15.49
CA GLU A 101 -10.01 13.25 15.71
C GLU A 101 -9.26 13.07 14.37
N LEU A 102 -9.83 12.28 13.47
CA LEU A 102 -9.29 12.09 12.12
C LEU A 102 -9.29 13.39 11.32
N GLU A 103 -10.34 14.20 11.42
CA GLU A 103 -10.40 15.51 10.78
C GLU A 103 -9.27 16.44 11.25
N LYS A 104 -8.95 16.46 12.55
CA LYS A 104 -7.81 17.21 13.09
C LYS A 104 -6.48 16.68 12.53
N LYS A 105 -6.31 15.36 12.48
CA LYS A 105 -5.10 14.74 11.96
C LYS A 105 -4.90 15.02 10.46
N PHE A 106 -5.97 14.95 9.68
CA PHE A 106 -5.98 15.17 8.24
C PHE A 106 -6.51 16.56 7.84
N ASN A 107 -6.35 17.58 8.69
CA ASN A 107 -6.78 18.94 8.39
C ASN A 107 -5.97 19.55 7.22
N ASN A 108 -4.71 19.14 7.08
CA ASN A 108 -3.83 19.48 5.96
C ASN A 108 -3.35 18.20 5.28
N THR A 109 -3.76 18.01 4.04
CA THR A 109 -3.44 16.84 3.21
C THR A 109 -2.40 17.15 2.13
N THR A 110 -1.86 18.37 2.08
CA THR A 110 -0.94 18.82 1.02
C THR A 110 0.28 17.93 0.86
N SER A 111 0.88 17.47 1.96
CA SER A 111 2.04 16.56 1.91
C SER A 111 1.66 15.21 1.30
N LEU A 112 0.54 14.64 1.72
CA LEU A 112 0.00 13.38 1.18
C LEU A 112 -0.33 13.51 -0.32
N GLU A 113 -0.98 14.62 -0.70
CA GLU A 113 -1.32 14.87 -2.10
C GLU A 113 -0.08 15.03 -2.97
N ASN A 114 0.96 15.72 -2.48
CA ASN A 114 2.22 15.88 -3.21
C ASN A 114 2.96 14.54 -3.38
N GLU A 115 2.98 13.68 -2.36
CA GLU A 115 3.58 12.35 -2.42
C GLU A 115 2.82 11.48 -3.42
N LEU A 116 1.49 11.37 -3.31
CA LEU A 116 0.65 10.64 -4.25
C LEU A 116 0.77 11.16 -5.69
N LYS A 117 0.85 12.49 -5.86
CA LYS A 117 1.08 13.09 -7.17
C LYS A 117 2.38 12.60 -7.78
N HIS A 118 3.45 12.59 -7.00
CA HIS A 118 4.76 12.11 -7.45
C HIS A 118 4.72 10.62 -7.84
N ASP A 119 4.11 9.78 -7.02
CA ASP A 119 3.98 8.36 -7.31
C ASP A 119 3.09 8.11 -8.56
N PHE A 120 2.02 8.87 -8.73
CA PHE A 120 1.17 8.78 -9.92
C PHE A 120 1.84 9.30 -11.20
N GLN A 121 2.87 10.16 -11.08
CA GLN A 121 3.71 10.50 -12.23
C GLN A 121 4.48 9.27 -12.74
N PHE A 122 4.99 8.40 -11.83
CA PHE A 122 5.59 7.12 -12.23
C PHE A 122 4.55 6.16 -12.82
N VAL A 123 3.34 6.09 -12.27
CA VAL A 123 2.25 5.30 -12.87
C VAL A 123 1.99 5.78 -14.30
N ARG A 124 1.85 7.08 -14.52
CA ARG A 124 1.63 7.65 -15.85
C ARG A 124 2.81 7.45 -16.80
N TYR A 125 4.03 7.46 -16.28
CA TYR A 125 5.25 7.21 -17.06
C TYR A 125 5.28 5.79 -17.62
N TYR A 126 5.04 4.80 -16.76
CA TYR A 126 5.11 3.39 -17.15
C TYR A 126 3.83 2.87 -17.80
N PHE A 127 2.70 3.46 -17.47
CA PHE A 127 1.35 3.07 -17.94
C PHE A 127 0.58 4.30 -18.45
N PRO A 128 0.97 4.87 -19.61
CA PRO A 128 0.42 6.15 -20.09
C PRO A 128 -1.08 6.10 -20.37
N ASP A 129 -1.63 4.93 -20.71
CA ASP A 129 -3.06 4.73 -20.99
C ASP A 129 -3.90 4.53 -19.71
N TYR A 130 -3.25 4.30 -18.56
CA TYR A 130 -3.96 4.12 -17.29
C TYR A 130 -4.55 5.46 -16.82
N LYS A 131 -5.87 5.44 -16.57
CA LYS A 131 -6.59 6.63 -16.08
C LYS A 131 -6.42 6.71 -14.56
N ILE A 132 -5.64 7.67 -14.10
CA ILE A 132 -5.46 7.91 -12.66
C ILE A 132 -6.82 8.22 -12.03
N PRO A 133 -7.28 7.43 -11.03
CA PRO A 133 -8.56 7.66 -10.37
C PRO A 133 -8.55 8.92 -9.50
N VAL A 134 -9.70 9.51 -9.25
CA VAL A 134 -9.88 10.57 -8.25
C VAL A 134 -9.73 9.97 -6.85
N LEU A 135 -9.06 10.70 -5.96
CA LEU A 135 -8.93 10.28 -4.57
C LEU A 135 -10.14 10.75 -3.76
N VAL A 136 -10.68 9.88 -2.92
CA VAL A 136 -11.74 10.23 -1.97
C VAL A 136 -11.41 9.63 -0.59
N THR A 137 -11.47 10.45 0.45
CA THR A 137 -11.36 9.95 1.83
C THR A 137 -12.73 9.66 2.41
N TYR A 138 -12.78 8.69 3.30
CA TYR A 138 -13.99 8.38 4.07
C TYR A 138 -13.63 7.89 5.48
N VAL A 139 -14.61 7.87 6.37
CA VAL A 139 -14.54 7.21 7.67
C VAL A 139 -15.72 6.23 7.76
N GLY A 140 -15.40 4.98 7.97
CA GLY A 140 -16.35 3.87 8.11
C GLY A 140 -16.08 3.01 9.33
N PRO A 141 -16.77 1.87 9.47
CA PRO A 141 -16.46 0.85 10.46
C PRO A 141 -14.98 0.42 10.36
N LEU A 142 -14.39 -0.03 11.47
CA LEU A 142 -12.96 -0.39 11.50
C LEU A 142 -12.59 -1.55 10.58
N ASP A 143 -13.54 -2.43 10.28
CA ASP A 143 -13.41 -3.55 9.34
C ASP A 143 -13.54 -3.13 7.87
N ALA A 144 -13.96 -1.88 7.60
CA ALA A 144 -13.96 -1.35 6.25
C ALA A 144 -12.53 -1.19 5.70
N PRO A 145 -12.32 -1.34 4.38
CA PRO A 145 -10.99 -1.27 3.77
C PRO A 145 -10.25 0.04 4.05
N GLY A 146 -8.93 -0.04 4.29
CA GLY A 146 -8.08 1.15 4.39
C GLY A 146 -7.86 1.82 3.03
N VAL A 147 -7.83 1.04 1.95
CA VAL A 147 -7.87 1.52 0.56
C VAL A 147 -8.72 0.56 -0.25
N ALA A 148 -9.60 1.11 -1.07
CA ALA A 148 -10.38 0.36 -2.05
C ALA A 148 -10.44 1.12 -3.38
N LEU A 149 -10.35 0.39 -4.49
CA LEU A 149 -10.60 0.94 -5.80
C LEU A 149 -12.08 0.76 -6.15
N THR A 150 -12.74 1.83 -6.53
CA THR A 150 -14.08 1.82 -7.09
C THR A 150 -14.01 2.11 -8.58
N ARG A 151 -15.13 2.26 -9.26
CA ARG A 151 -15.15 2.44 -10.73
C ARG A 151 -14.16 3.51 -11.24
N ASN A 152 -14.03 4.62 -10.54
CA ASN A 152 -13.20 5.77 -10.97
C ASN A 152 -12.54 6.51 -9.80
N ARG A 153 -12.52 5.91 -8.61
CA ARG A 153 -11.94 6.50 -7.39
C ARG A 153 -11.08 5.50 -6.61
N ILE A 154 -10.04 6.03 -5.99
CA ILE A 154 -9.35 5.37 -4.88
C ILE A 154 -9.97 5.92 -3.59
N ALA A 155 -10.69 5.06 -2.89
CA ALA A 155 -11.30 5.37 -1.60
C ALA A 155 -10.32 5.04 -0.46
N ILE A 156 -10.00 6.04 0.36
CA ILE A 156 -9.06 5.95 1.47
C ILE A 156 -9.83 5.99 2.78
N GLY A 157 -9.90 4.86 3.47
CA GLY A 157 -10.58 4.70 4.74
C GLY A 157 -9.73 5.20 5.91
N LEU A 158 -9.92 6.45 6.32
CA LEU A 158 -9.12 7.13 7.33
C LEU A 158 -9.16 6.42 8.70
N GLN A 159 -10.19 5.59 8.96
CA GLN A 159 -10.30 4.79 10.18
C GLN A 159 -9.13 3.81 10.38
N GLN A 160 -8.40 3.46 9.33
CA GLN A 160 -7.18 2.65 9.42
C GLN A 160 -5.89 3.48 9.42
N TYR A 161 -5.96 4.81 9.58
CA TYR A 161 -4.78 5.69 9.52
C TYR A 161 -4.73 6.72 10.65
N ALA A 162 -5.39 6.42 11.78
CA ALA A 162 -5.36 7.29 12.96
C ALA A 162 -3.96 7.41 13.59
N GLY A 163 -3.07 6.48 13.30
CA GLY A 163 -1.72 6.38 13.85
C GLY A 163 -1.56 5.09 14.63
N LYS A 164 -0.39 4.45 14.55
CA LYS A 164 -0.10 3.15 15.18
C LYS A 164 -0.38 3.10 16.70
N ASP A 165 -0.30 4.24 17.37
CA ASP A 165 -0.47 4.40 18.82
C ASP A 165 -1.90 4.84 19.20
N PHE A 166 -2.84 4.89 18.23
CA PHE A 166 -4.23 5.25 18.52
C PHE A 166 -4.85 4.24 19.50
N PRO A 167 -5.38 4.69 20.66
CA PRO A 167 -5.86 3.77 21.71
C PRO A 167 -6.95 2.80 21.24
N GLY A 168 -7.83 3.25 20.32
CA GLY A 168 -8.88 2.42 19.76
C GLY A 168 -8.38 1.15 19.08
N TYR A 169 -7.14 1.16 18.52
CA TYR A 169 -6.56 -0.04 17.92
C TYR A 169 -6.07 -1.07 18.95
N GLN A 170 -5.98 -0.70 20.22
CA GLN A 170 -5.57 -1.61 21.30
C GLN A 170 -6.77 -2.33 21.97
N ALA A 171 -8.00 -2.00 21.58
CA ALA A 171 -9.18 -2.69 22.07
C ALA A 171 -9.14 -4.18 21.66
N ASN A 172 -9.61 -5.06 22.54
CA ASN A 172 -9.54 -6.52 22.32
C ASN A 172 -10.22 -6.94 21.01
N GLU A 173 -11.37 -6.37 20.70
CA GLU A 173 -12.14 -6.66 19.49
C GLU A 173 -11.37 -6.27 18.24
N VAL A 174 -10.65 -5.14 18.28
CA VAL A 174 -9.83 -4.68 17.17
C VAL A 174 -8.57 -5.54 17.03
N GLN A 175 -7.94 -5.94 18.14
CA GLN A 175 -6.76 -6.82 18.13
C GLN A 175 -7.08 -8.26 17.66
N GLN A 176 -8.31 -8.72 17.85
CA GLN A 176 -8.78 -9.99 17.26
C GLN A 176 -8.90 -9.89 15.74
N MET A 177 -9.35 -8.75 15.22
CA MET A 177 -9.51 -8.50 13.78
C MET A 177 -8.18 -8.10 13.12
N TYR A 178 -7.43 -7.23 13.79
CA TYR A 178 -6.15 -6.67 13.33
C TYR A 178 -5.09 -6.77 14.43
N PRO A 179 -4.44 -7.93 14.59
CA PRO A 179 -3.36 -8.09 15.55
C PRO A 179 -2.26 -7.03 15.41
N ALA A 180 -1.47 -6.82 16.45
CA ALA A 180 -0.48 -5.75 16.52
C ALA A 180 0.51 -5.72 15.33
N TYR A 181 0.83 -6.88 14.75
CA TYR A 181 1.70 -6.95 13.56
C TYR A 181 1.03 -6.39 12.29
N ILE A 182 -0.30 -6.27 12.27
CA ILE A 182 -1.09 -5.60 11.22
C ILE A 182 -1.34 -4.15 11.61
N SER A 183 -1.96 -3.91 12.79
CA SER A 183 -2.42 -2.57 13.19
C SER A 183 -1.27 -1.56 13.42
N ARG A 184 -0.02 -2.01 13.60
CA ARG A 184 1.16 -1.13 13.58
C ARG A 184 1.35 -0.38 12.26
N ARG A 185 0.71 -0.83 11.18
CA ARG A 185 0.71 -0.19 9.85
C ARG A 185 -0.47 0.78 9.66
N PHE A 186 -1.32 0.94 10.66
CA PHE A 186 -2.45 1.88 10.63
C PHE A 186 -1.98 3.31 10.88
N ASP A 187 -1.10 3.77 10.00
CA ASP A 187 -0.52 5.11 10.04
C ASP A 187 -0.54 5.75 8.65
N ALA A 188 -0.71 7.08 8.61
CA ALA A 188 -0.85 7.85 7.38
C ALA A 188 0.30 7.65 6.38
N VAL A 189 1.50 7.35 6.87
CA VAL A 189 2.69 7.09 6.03
C VAL A 189 2.55 5.87 5.12
N TYR A 190 1.59 4.97 5.38
CA TYR A 190 1.30 3.81 4.53
C TYR A 190 0.26 4.10 3.43
N ILE A 191 -0.44 5.24 3.48
CA ILE A 191 -1.49 5.57 2.50
C ILE A 191 -0.95 5.53 1.06
N PRO A 192 0.17 6.21 0.72
CA PRO A 192 0.68 6.21 -0.65
C PRO A 192 0.96 4.79 -1.17
N ALA A 193 1.69 3.99 -0.38
CA ALA A 193 2.02 2.61 -0.78
C ALA A 193 0.76 1.75 -0.97
N ASN A 194 -0.26 1.90 -0.12
CA ASN A 194 -1.51 1.16 -0.23
C ASN A 194 -2.33 1.62 -1.46
N CYS A 195 -2.31 2.91 -1.80
CA CYS A 195 -2.95 3.41 -3.03
C CYS A 195 -2.25 2.85 -4.29
N ILE A 196 -0.91 2.83 -4.32
CA ILE A 196 -0.18 2.27 -5.46
C ILE A 196 -0.37 0.75 -5.56
N LYS A 197 -0.46 0.02 -4.44
CA LYS A 197 -0.83 -1.42 -4.46
C LYS A 197 -2.19 -1.64 -5.11
N ALA A 198 -3.19 -0.83 -4.76
CA ALA A 198 -4.52 -0.93 -5.37
C ALA A 198 -4.48 -0.68 -6.89
N ILE A 199 -3.66 0.27 -7.36
CA ILE A 199 -3.44 0.50 -8.80
C ILE A 199 -2.73 -0.70 -9.46
N ILE A 200 -1.73 -1.27 -8.80
CA ILE A 200 -1.04 -2.47 -9.33
C ILE A 200 -2.00 -3.64 -9.48
N ASP A 201 -2.86 -3.86 -8.48
CA ASP A 201 -3.85 -4.93 -8.51
C ASP A 201 -4.91 -4.70 -9.60
N ASP A 202 -5.24 -3.46 -9.93
CA ASP A 202 -6.15 -3.12 -11.03
C ASP A 202 -5.51 -3.35 -12.40
N ILE A 203 -4.26 -2.94 -12.60
CA ILE A 203 -3.54 -3.13 -13.87
C ILE A 203 -3.15 -4.61 -14.08
N PHE A 204 -2.69 -5.27 -13.00
CA PHE A 204 -2.19 -6.65 -13.00
C PHE A 204 -2.86 -7.48 -11.90
N PRO A 205 -4.13 -7.87 -12.05
CA PRO A 205 -4.83 -8.70 -11.08
C PRO A 205 -4.09 -10.00 -10.81
N ASP A 206 -4.02 -10.40 -9.54
CA ASP A 206 -3.40 -11.67 -9.16
C ASP A 206 -4.20 -12.86 -9.72
N LYS A 207 -3.53 -13.69 -10.52
CA LYS A 207 -4.07 -14.91 -11.15
C LYS A 207 -3.31 -16.15 -10.67
N SER A 208 -2.66 -16.07 -9.51
CA SER A 208 -1.80 -17.15 -9.03
C SER A 208 -2.51 -18.16 -8.14
N THR A 209 -3.72 -17.89 -7.69
CA THR A 209 -4.51 -18.82 -6.87
C THR A 209 -4.62 -20.19 -7.54
N GLY A 210 -4.32 -21.24 -6.77
CA GLY A 210 -4.32 -22.64 -7.24
C GLY A 210 -3.07 -23.06 -8.02
N LYS A 211 -2.11 -22.16 -8.23
CA LYS A 211 -0.80 -22.49 -8.80
C LYS A 211 0.17 -22.99 -7.72
N PRO A 212 1.26 -23.68 -8.12
CA PRO A 212 2.32 -24.06 -7.21
C PRO A 212 2.86 -22.91 -6.36
N MET A 213 3.29 -23.21 -5.14
CA MET A 213 3.76 -22.22 -4.16
C MET A 213 4.81 -21.27 -4.76
N ILE A 214 5.82 -21.82 -5.46
CA ILE A 214 6.88 -20.99 -6.08
C ILE A 214 6.31 -20.00 -7.10
N GLU A 215 5.29 -20.37 -7.85
CA GLU A 215 4.67 -19.44 -8.81
C GLU A 215 3.91 -18.34 -8.08
N GLN A 216 3.18 -18.69 -7.01
CA GLN A 216 2.50 -17.67 -6.19
C GLN A 216 3.49 -16.72 -5.50
N MET A 217 4.61 -17.24 -4.98
CA MET A 217 5.69 -16.40 -4.43
C MET A 217 6.21 -15.40 -5.47
N ILE A 218 6.45 -15.84 -6.70
CA ILE A 218 6.96 -14.98 -7.78
C ILE A 218 5.90 -13.96 -8.20
N GLU A 219 4.62 -14.34 -8.33
CA GLU A 219 3.55 -13.39 -8.68
C GLU A 219 3.40 -12.29 -7.62
N LYS A 220 3.45 -12.63 -6.33
CA LYS A 220 3.52 -11.63 -5.24
C LYS A 220 4.80 -10.81 -5.29
N GLY A 221 5.91 -11.43 -5.63
CA GLY A 221 7.21 -10.75 -5.81
C GLY A 221 7.19 -9.73 -6.96
N LYS A 222 6.47 -9.99 -8.05
CA LYS A 222 6.27 -9.02 -9.13
C LYS A 222 5.57 -7.76 -8.65
N GLN A 223 4.55 -7.88 -7.79
CA GLN A 223 3.85 -6.72 -7.22
C GLN A 223 4.82 -5.84 -6.41
N TRP A 224 5.68 -6.45 -5.56
CA TRP A 224 6.68 -5.70 -4.80
C TRP A 224 7.78 -5.10 -5.69
N TRP A 225 8.17 -5.81 -6.73
CA TRP A 225 9.11 -5.28 -7.72
C TRP A 225 8.54 -4.08 -8.50
N LEU A 226 7.26 -4.13 -8.86
CA LEU A 226 6.61 -3.01 -9.52
C LEU A 226 6.45 -1.80 -8.58
N LEU A 227 6.20 -2.03 -7.28
CA LEU A 227 6.24 -0.96 -6.27
C LEU A 227 7.61 -0.25 -6.25
N ASP A 228 8.73 -0.97 -6.41
CA ASP A 228 10.05 -0.33 -6.51
C ASP A 228 10.17 0.61 -7.70
N LYS A 229 9.48 0.31 -8.81
CA LYS A 229 9.48 1.16 -10.01
C LYS A 229 8.55 2.37 -9.87
N LEU A 230 7.40 2.18 -9.24
CA LEU A 230 6.39 3.23 -9.09
C LEU A 230 6.66 4.15 -7.89
N MET A 231 7.43 3.69 -6.92
CA MET A 231 7.76 4.41 -5.68
C MET A 231 9.27 4.33 -5.38
N PRO A 232 10.15 4.79 -6.27
CA PRO A 232 11.60 4.58 -6.16
C PRO A 232 12.24 5.33 -4.97
N ALA A 233 11.60 6.39 -4.47
CA ALA A 233 12.06 7.16 -3.32
C ALA A 233 11.51 6.64 -1.98
N THR A 234 10.50 5.76 -2.00
CA THR A 234 9.83 5.26 -0.80
C THR A 234 10.60 4.11 -0.18
N ALA A 235 10.77 4.14 1.14
CA ALA A 235 11.48 3.10 1.88
C ALA A 235 10.81 1.73 1.72
N ASP A 236 11.62 0.67 1.59
CA ASP A 236 11.13 -0.71 1.43
C ASP A 236 10.19 -1.13 2.57
N SER A 237 10.41 -0.62 3.79
CA SER A 237 9.54 -0.90 4.92
C SER A 237 8.10 -0.42 4.76
N LEU A 238 7.88 0.68 4.05
CA LEU A 238 6.54 1.19 3.74
C LEU A 238 5.89 0.41 2.59
N LYS A 239 6.69 0.01 1.60
CA LYS A 239 6.21 -0.80 0.47
C LYS A 239 5.83 -2.22 0.89
N THR A 240 6.68 -2.88 1.67
CA THR A 240 6.49 -4.29 2.07
C THR A 240 5.67 -4.47 3.34
N GLY A 241 5.59 -3.42 4.17
CA GLY A 241 5.04 -3.51 5.51
C GLY A 241 5.99 -4.16 6.54
N TYR A 242 7.19 -4.57 6.16
CA TYR A 242 8.21 -5.07 7.10
C TYR A 242 8.82 -3.92 7.90
N THR A 243 9.26 -4.22 9.11
CA THR A 243 10.13 -3.31 9.86
C THR A 243 11.54 -3.29 9.24
N GLN A 244 12.31 -2.23 9.48
CA GLN A 244 13.71 -2.18 9.07
C GLN A 244 14.53 -3.36 9.62
N LYS A 245 14.21 -3.81 10.85
CA LYS A 245 14.85 -4.97 11.48
C LYS A 245 14.54 -6.27 10.71
N GLN A 246 13.29 -6.46 10.30
CA GLN A 246 12.88 -7.62 9.50
C GLN A 246 13.52 -7.60 8.10
N LEU A 247 13.56 -6.46 7.44
CA LEU A 247 14.24 -6.31 6.13
C LEU A 247 15.74 -6.60 6.25
N LYS A 248 16.38 -6.12 7.30
CA LYS A 248 17.79 -6.41 7.54
C LYS A 248 18.00 -7.91 7.75
N TRP A 249 17.17 -8.55 8.59
CA TRP A 249 17.26 -9.98 8.83
C TRP A 249 17.09 -10.79 7.53
N CYS A 250 16.11 -10.45 6.69
CA CYS A 250 15.93 -11.12 5.40
C CYS A 250 17.18 -11.01 4.51
N ARG A 251 17.76 -9.82 4.40
CA ARG A 251 18.99 -9.61 3.60
C ARG A 251 20.20 -10.38 4.16
N ASP A 252 20.36 -10.37 5.50
CA ASP A 252 21.49 -11.04 6.14
C ASP A 252 21.36 -12.58 6.07
N ASN A 253 20.17 -13.12 5.85
CA ASN A 253 19.87 -14.55 5.86
C ASN A 253 19.30 -15.07 4.52
N GLU A 254 19.53 -14.37 3.42
CA GLU A 254 18.93 -14.69 2.13
C GLU A 254 19.23 -16.12 1.67
N GLY A 255 20.47 -16.56 1.78
CA GLY A 255 20.87 -17.92 1.46
C GLY A 255 20.24 -18.98 2.35
N LEU A 256 20.12 -18.70 3.67
CA LEU A 256 19.46 -19.60 4.63
C LEU A 256 17.97 -19.74 4.32
N ILE A 257 17.28 -18.62 4.02
CA ILE A 257 15.86 -18.61 3.67
C ILE A 257 15.62 -19.44 2.40
N TRP A 258 16.44 -19.23 1.36
CA TRP A 258 16.31 -19.99 0.12
C TRP A 258 16.59 -21.48 0.31
N ASN A 259 17.64 -21.81 1.05
CA ASN A 259 17.97 -23.21 1.34
C ASN A 259 16.85 -23.90 2.13
N TYR A 260 16.19 -23.20 3.05
CA TYR A 260 15.04 -23.72 3.77
C TYR A 260 13.92 -24.16 2.79
N PHE A 261 13.55 -23.28 1.85
CA PHE A 261 12.53 -23.61 0.85
C PHE A 261 12.91 -24.80 -0.05
N VAL A 262 14.16 -24.88 -0.48
CA VAL A 262 14.62 -25.94 -1.38
C VAL A 262 14.76 -27.28 -0.66
N THR A 263 15.08 -27.28 0.64
CA THR A 263 15.39 -28.51 1.39
C THR A 263 14.19 -29.06 2.16
N ASN A 264 13.37 -28.19 2.73
CA ASN A 264 12.33 -28.59 3.69
C ASN A 264 10.91 -28.50 3.11
N GLU A 265 10.72 -27.75 2.03
CA GLU A 265 9.40 -27.46 1.49
C GLU A 265 9.25 -27.94 0.04
N SER A 266 8.04 -28.30 -0.33
CA SER A 266 7.73 -28.54 -1.71
C SER A 266 7.40 -27.23 -2.42
N LEU A 267 8.33 -26.70 -3.22
CA LEU A 267 8.08 -25.53 -4.06
C LEU A 267 6.94 -25.75 -5.08
N GLU A 268 6.62 -27.02 -5.36
CA GLU A 268 5.53 -27.43 -6.24
C GLU A 268 4.21 -27.67 -5.49
N ALA A 269 4.19 -27.49 -4.15
CA ALA A 269 2.97 -27.66 -3.36
C ALA A 269 1.86 -26.72 -3.82
N ILE A 270 0.63 -27.23 -3.83
CA ILE A 270 -0.60 -26.50 -4.20
C ILE A 270 -1.58 -26.40 -3.02
N GLU A 271 -1.25 -27.01 -1.89
CA GLU A 271 -2.06 -27.03 -0.68
C GLU A 271 -2.20 -25.59 -0.11
N PRO A 272 -3.45 -25.06 -0.01
CA PRO A 272 -3.65 -23.66 0.38
C PRO A 272 -3.07 -23.32 1.76
N ASP A 273 -3.20 -24.19 2.75
CA ASP A 273 -2.72 -23.97 4.12
C ASP A 273 -1.19 -23.88 4.18
N MET A 274 -0.49 -24.73 3.42
CA MET A 274 0.97 -24.68 3.30
C MET A 274 1.40 -23.36 2.66
N ILE A 275 0.78 -22.99 1.54
CA ILE A 275 1.09 -21.75 0.81
C ILE A 275 0.82 -20.55 1.69
N GLN A 276 -0.30 -20.54 2.42
CA GLN A 276 -0.67 -19.43 3.32
C GLN A 276 0.37 -19.18 4.41
N ASN A 277 1.06 -20.20 4.91
CA ASN A 277 2.13 -20.04 5.89
C ASN A 277 3.30 -19.17 5.37
N TYR A 278 3.53 -19.15 4.05
CA TYR A 278 4.67 -18.46 3.44
C TYR A 278 4.32 -17.19 2.70
N ILE A 279 3.10 -17.06 2.17
CA ILE A 279 2.67 -15.86 1.44
C ILE A 279 1.60 -15.04 2.18
N GLY A 280 0.99 -15.61 3.21
CA GLY A 280 -0.04 -14.93 4.01
C GLY A 280 0.54 -14.04 5.10
N GLU A 281 -0.29 -13.13 5.59
CA GLU A 281 0.03 -12.26 6.71
C GLU A 281 0.13 -13.07 8.01
N SER A 282 1.27 -12.98 8.67
CA SER A 282 1.52 -13.57 9.99
C SER A 282 2.62 -12.79 10.73
N PRO A 283 2.74 -12.91 12.06
CA PRO A 283 3.79 -12.21 12.80
C PRO A 283 5.21 -12.73 12.47
N THR A 284 5.31 -14.03 12.20
CA THR A 284 6.56 -14.75 11.88
C THR A 284 6.24 -15.90 10.93
N THR A 285 7.24 -16.43 10.22
CA THR A 285 7.05 -17.63 9.37
C THR A 285 7.21 -18.89 10.22
N GLN A 286 6.23 -19.78 10.18
CA GLN A 286 6.28 -21.06 10.87
C GLN A 286 7.43 -21.91 10.32
N GLY A 287 8.15 -22.60 11.21
CA GLY A 287 9.31 -23.43 10.85
C GLY A 287 10.62 -22.65 10.66
N MET A 288 10.59 -21.32 10.70
CA MET A 288 11.77 -20.46 10.65
C MET A 288 12.08 -19.80 12.00
N PRO A 289 13.29 -19.24 12.20
CA PRO A 289 13.61 -18.49 13.43
C PRO A 289 12.58 -17.39 13.72
N GLN A 290 12.33 -17.11 14.99
CA GLN A 290 11.33 -16.13 15.45
C GLN A 290 11.59 -14.69 14.95
N SER A 291 12.80 -14.38 14.50
CA SER A 291 13.15 -13.11 13.82
C SER A 291 12.73 -13.03 12.35
N SER A 292 12.32 -14.16 11.75
CA SER A 292 11.76 -14.20 10.42
C SER A 292 10.43 -13.45 10.39
N PRO A 293 10.19 -12.56 9.42
CA PRO A 293 8.85 -11.99 9.23
C PRO A 293 7.86 -13.04 8.69
N GLY A 294 6.57 -12.79 8.83
CA GLY A 294 5.55 -13.48 8.05
C GLY A 294 5.67 -13.18 6.55
N ASN A 295 4.84 -13.85 5.73
CA ASN A 295 4.80 -13.72 4.27
C ASN A 295 6.19 -13.72 3.57
N ILE A 296 7.15 -14.48 4.12
CA ILE A 296 8.55 -14.49 3.64
C ILE A 296 8.69 -14.99 2.20
N GLY A 297 7.74 -15.81 1.73
CA GLY A 297 7.68 -16.24 0.34
C GLY A 297 7.50 -15.07 -0.63
N GLN A 298 6.76 -14.03 -0.25
CA GLN A 298 6.66 -12.81 -1.06
C GLN A 298 8.02 -12.12 -1.19
N TRP A 299 8.81 -12.05 -0.10
CA TRP A 299 10.16 -11.50 -0.13
C TRP A 299 11.09 -12.31 -1.03
N VAL A 300 11.05 -13.63 -0.96
CA VAL A 300 11.83 -14.51 -1.86
C VAL A 300 11.44 -14.29 -3.31
N GLY A 301 10.13 -14.28 -3.60
CA GLY A 301 9.62 -13.97 -4.94
C GLY A 301 10.12 -12.62 -5.46
N TRP A 302 10.13 -11.60 -4.60
CA TRP A 302 10.66 -10.29 -4.94
C TRP A 302 12.16 -10.32 -5.31
N GLN A 303 13.01 -11.07 -4.57
CA GLN A 303 14.43 -11.22 -4.91
C GLN A 303 14.62 -11.96 -6.24
N ILE A 304 13.82 -13.02 -6.50
CA ILE A 304 13.84 -13.75 -7.78
C ILE A 304 13.49 -12.80 -8.93
N VAL A 305 12.43 -12.01 -8.81
CA VAL A 305 12.02 -11.06 -9.85
C VAL A 305 13.04 -9.94 -10.04
N LYS A 306 13.64 -9.42 -8.96
CA LYS A 306 14.73 -8.43 -9.05
C LYS A 306 15.91 -8.97 -9.83
N LYS A 307 16.30 -10.21 -9.57
CA LYS A 307 17.41 -10.84 -10.30
C LYS A 307 17.06 -11.03 -11.77
N PHE A 308 15.87 -11.57 -12.08
CA PHE A 308 15.40 -11.72 -13.46
C PHE A 308 15.40 -10.37 -14.21
N ALA A 309 14.84 -9.34 -13.59
CA ALA A 309 14.77 -8.01 -14.20
C ALA A 309 16.15 -7.37 -14.42
N ALA A 310 17.11 -7.63 -13.53
CA ALA A 310 18.49 -7.15 -13.71
C ALA A 310 19.22 -7.82 -14.89
N GLU A 311 18.95 -9.12 -15.10
CA GLU A 311 19.52 -9.88 -16.24
C GLU A 311 18.79 -9.58 -17.57
N ASN A 312 17.56 -9.04 -17.50
CA ASN A 312 16.72 -8.71 -18.65
C ASN A 312 16.37 -7.20 -18.68
N SER A 313 17.40 -6.36 -18.57
CA SER A 313 17.25 -4.90 -18.42
C SER A 313 16.57 -4.18 -19.60
N SER A 314 16.45 -4.84 -20.76
CA SER A 314 15.73 -4.34 -21.94
C SER A 314 14.21 -4.47 -21.82
N LEU A 315 13.70 -5.34 -20.93
CA LEU A 315 12.28 -5.52 -20.74
C LEU A 315 11.68 -4.35 -19.94
N ASN A 316 10.55 -3.83 -20.41
CA ASN A 316 9.80 -2.83 -19.69
C ASN A 316 8.95 -3.46 -18.56
N PRO A 317 8.41 -2.65 -17.63
CA PRO A 317 7.61 -3.19 -16.51
C PRO A 317 6.41 -4.05 -16.94
N THR A 318 5.72 -3.69 -18.00
CA THR A 318 4.59 -4.49 -18.53
C THR A 318 5.06 -5.88 -18.97
N GLU A 319 6.19 -5.97 -19.66
CA GLU A 319 6.78 -7.23 -20.10
C GLU A 319 7.21 -8.10 -18.92
N ILE A 320 7.87 -7.52 -17.90
CA ILE A 320 8.23 -8.24 -16.67
C ILE A 320 6.97 -8.79 -15.97
N MET A 321 5.95 -7.95 -15.77
CA MET A 321 4.72 -8.33 -15.10
C MET A 321 3.96 -9.44 -15.84
N ASN A 322 3.99 -9.43 -17.17
CA ASN A 322 3.33 -10.44 -18.00
C ASN A 322 4.19 -11.69 -18.25
N THR A 323 5.46 -11.71 -17.85
CA THR A 323 6.31 -12.89 -18.01
C THR A 323 5.83 -14.02 -17.09
N PRO A 324 5.60 -15.25 -17.58
CA PRO A 324 5.18 -16.37 -16.74
C PRO A 324 6.16 -16.63 -15.59
N ALA A 325 5.64 -16.90 -14.38
CA ALA A 325 6.45 -17.14 -13.19
C ALA A 325 7.51 -18.24 -13.39
N ARG A 326 7.16 -19.33 -14.10
CA ARG A 326 8.11 -20.41 -14.44
C ARG A 326 9.28 -19.95 -15.31
N LYS A 327 9.01 -19.05 -16.26
CA LYS A 327 10.09 -18.47 -17.09
C LYS A 327 11.00 -17.60 -16.22
N ILE A 328 10.43 -16.75 -15.37
CA ILE A 328 11.19 -15.93 -14.42
C ILE A 328 12.09 -16.82 -13.54
N LEU A 329 11.55 -17.88 -12.94
CA LEU A 329 12.32 -18.80 -12.09
C LEU A 329 13.50 -19.41 -12.85
N THR A 330 13.24 -19.94 -14.06
CA THR A 330 14.25 -20.63 -14.88
C THR A 330 15.37 -19.69 -15.32
N GLU A 331 15.02 -18.48 -15.78
CA GLU A 331 15.99 -17.54 -16.32
C GLU A 331 16.73 -16.77 -15.22
N ALA A 332 16.10 -16.45 -14.09
CA ALA A 332 16.75 -15.81 -12.95
C ALA A 332 17.88 -16.64 -12.35
N LYS A 333 17.84 -17.97 -12.46
CA LYS A 333 18.85 -18.87 -11.87
C LYS A 333 19.21 -18.47 -10.44
N TYR A 334 18.16 -18.20 -9.64
CA TYR A 334 18.31 -17.65 -8.30
C TYR A 334 19.00 -18.63 -7.36
N LYS A 335 20.20 -18.26 -6.90
CA LYS A 335 21.04 -19.04 -5.96
C LYS A 335 21.78 -18.06 -5.06
N PRO A 336 21.10 -17.51 -4.03
CA PRO A 336 21.78 -16.63 -3.08
C PRO A 336 22.83 -17.42 -2.26
N LYS A 337 23.87 -16.70 -1.80
CA LYS A 337 24.97 -17.27 -1.00
C LYS A 337 24.67 -17.16 0.49
#